data_5676384cddd15947d8a4671cb9571c4f
#
_entry.id   5676384cddd15947d8a4671cb9571c4f
#
_cell.length_a   1.000
_cell.length_b   1.000
_cell.length_c   1.000
_cell.angle_alpha   90.00
_cell.angle_beta   90.00
_cell.angle_gamma   90.00
#
_symmetry.space_group_name_H-M   'P 1'
#
loop_
_entity.id
_entity.type
_entity.pdbx_description
1 polymer ?
#
loop_
_entity_poly.entity_id
_entity_poly.type
_entity_poly.pdbx_seq_one_letter_code
_entity_poly.pdbx_strand_id
1 'polypeptide(L)'
;MINKKHISLLTLVIFLSLSHFAVSASAQPSVVEVPSVSVQPSVDSLSHYLEQAARSNPQVNADFMLYKASLEKIPQAGAFADPELEIGFFVKPMETLMGKQIADFTLMQMFPWFGTRKAARSEASEMARMAYEQFRDTRNNLWYEVKAQWYQLSSLNEQYHITEANIRLLYQLEQLALNRFSASSAQAAPSSTSVTSVASMPPALSSGSGMSGMGGMGSPAPAGTPGVSAGSSSGRGMSGMGGGSMGNVAVGGMSDVLRIQMERAGLEDNLASLLSARLTVQARFNALLNRPSDASVCVPDSLTQRFYRIDGQLLLDSIFTRNPMLAMLEAEGEAYRAKAKMDRRMSYPMIGIGLQYSVVNKVADPMGMPDMNGKDMVMPMVKVSLPLFRRKYNARQRESHNYRMASELKRDNVQNQLQAEYINVRQQLDDAARKVSLYERQYALSLSTWQLMVREFTAGRQSLTDVIQVERQMLDYKLKKSEAVAAYNTTVAAIEKLIAD
;
A
#
# COMPACT_ATOMS: atom_id res chain seq x y z
N MET A 1 -23.98 -13.83 -68.99
CA MET A 1 -22.58 -13.52 -69.36
C MET A 1 -22.22 -12.20 -68.72
N ILE A 2 -21.50 -12.25 -67.62
CA ILE A 2 -21.08 -11.04 -66.91
C ILE A 2 -19.95 -10.38 -67.69
N ASN A 3 -20.15 -9.11 -67.98
CA ASN A 3 -19.27 -8.34 -68.87
C ASN A 3 -17.90 -8.14 -68.20
N LYS A 4 -16.77 -8.45 -68.87
CA LYS A 4 -15.41 -8.31 -68.35
C LYS A 4 -15.02 -6.94 -67.77
N LYS A 5 -15.75 -5.91 -68.11
CA LYS A 5 -15.50 -4.54 -67.57
C LYS A 5 -15.91 -4.35 -66.08
N HIS A 6 -16.85 -5.14 -65.57
CA HIS A 6 -17.31 -5.04 -64.18
C HIS A 6 -16.36 -5.73 -63.21
N ILE A 7 -15.59 -6.71 -63.65
CA ILE A 7 -14.57 -7.40 -62.83
C ILE A 7 -13.35 -6.47 -62.59
N SER A 8 -13.02 -5.63 -63.57
CA SER A 8 -11.89 -4.69 -63.44
C SER A 8 -12.16 -3.55 -62.44
N LEU A 9 -13.41 -3.13 -62.26
CA LEU A 9 -13.77 -2.05 -61.32
C LEU A 9 -13.84 -2.59 -59.88
N LEU A 10 -14.32 -3.82 -59.70
CA LEU A 10 -14.43 -4.47 -58.39
C LEU A 10 -13.04 -4.81 -57.84
N THR A 11 -12.11 -5.24 -58.69
CA THR A 11 -10.70 -5.49 -58.32
C THR A 11 -9.96 -4.21 -57.96
N LEU A 12 -10.27 -3.08 -58.59
CA LEU A 12 -9.64 -1.80 -58.27
C LEU A 12 -10.04 -1.27 -56.87
N VAL A 13 -11.31 -1.43 -56.49
CA VAL A 13 -11.80 -0.99 -55.17
C VAL A 13 -11.27 -1.89 -54.03
N ILE A 14 -11.12 -3.19 -54.29
CA ILE A 14 -10.57 -4.12 -53.29
C ILE A 14 -9.05 -3.94 -53.14
N PHE A 15 -8.33 -3.59 -54.21
CA PHE A 15 -6.89 -3.33 -54.17
C PHE A 15 -6.54 -2.00 -53.50
N LEU A 16 -7.41 -0.98 -53.51
CA LEU A 16 -7.14 0.30 -52.84
C LEU A 16 -7.33 0.23 -51.32
N SER A 17 -8.09 -0.74 -50.81
CA SER A 17 -8.27 -0.93 -49.38
C SER A 17 -7.20 -1.87 -48.71
N LEU A 18 -6.48 -2.65 -49.51
CA LEU A 18 -5.44 -3.59 -49.00
C LEU A 18 -4.01 -3.00 -48.98
N SER A 19 -3.77 -1.86 -49.60
CA SER A 19 -2.42 -1.27 -49.71
C SER A 19 -1.96 -0.47 -48.48
N HIS A 20 -2.74 -0.40 -47.40
CA HIS A 20 -2.33 0.29 -46.17
C HIS A 20 -2.00 -0.66 -45.00
N PHE A 21 -1.85 -1.97 -45.24
CA PHE A 21 -1.62 -2.95 -44.16
C PHE A 21 -0.30 -3.72 -44.26
N ALA A 22 0.66 -3.18 -44.94
CA ALA A 22 1.98 -3.80 -45.00
C ALA A 22 3.08 -2.74 -44.94
N VAL A 23 3.46 -2.31 -43.75
CA VAL A 23 4.85 -2.00 -43.31
C VAL A 23 4.84 -1.76 -41.81
N SER A 24 5.19 -2.78 -41.08
CA SER A 24 5.95 -2.69 -39.83
C SER A 24 6.61 -4.04 -39.58
N ALA A 25 7.66 -4.31 -40.34
CA ALA A 25 8.62 -5.33 -39.98
C ALA A 25 9.39 -4.83 -38.76
N SER A 26 9.16 -5.47 -37.64
CA SER A 26 9.87 -5.31 -36.38
C SER A 26 11.36 -5.62 -36.59
N ALA A 27 12.20 -4.61 -36.52
CA ALA A 27 13.59 -4.81 -36.18
C ALA A 27 13.63 -5.14 -34.68
N GLN A 28 13.94 -6.37 -34.33
CA GLN A 28 14.32 -6.75 -32.98
C GLN A 28 15.65 -6.05 -32.66
N PRO A 29 15.73 -5.27 -31.57
CA PRO A 29 17.02 -4.85 -31.06
C PRO A 29 17.72 -6.10 -30.49
N SER A 30 18.90 -6.43 -31.01
CA SER A 30 19.83 -7.38 -30.42
C SER A 30 20.06 -7.03 -28.96
N VAL A 31 19.72 -7.97 -28.09
CA VAL A 31 20.04 -7.91 -26.66
C VAL A 31 21.57 -7.96 -26.56
N VAL A 32 22.18 -6.80 -26.31
CA VAL A 32 23.54 -6.73 -25.83
C VAL A 32 23.49 -7.19 -24.37
N GLU A 33 24.00 -8.36 -24.09
CA GLU A 33 24.28 -8.86 -22.76
C GLU A 33 25.30 -7.93 -22.11
N VAL A 34 24.79 -7.02 -21.27
CA VAL A 34 25.62 -6.21 -20.40
C VAL A 34 26.05 -7.13 -19.25
N PRO A 35 27.36 -7.30 -18.98
CA PRO A 35 27.82 -8.13 -17.88
C PRO A 35 27.22 -7.60 -16.57
N SER A 36 26.57 -8.48 -15.83
CA SER A 36 26.05 -8.23 -14.49
C SER A 36 27.23 -7.91 -13.55
N VAL A 37 27.58 -6.64 -13.46
CA VAL A 37 28.40 -6.15 -12.38
C VAL A 37 27.56 -6.33 -11.11
N SER A 38 27.93 -7.28 -10.27
CA SER A 38 27.44 -7.41 -8.92
C SER A 38 27.89 -6.19 -8.11
N VAL A 39 27.15 -5.09 -8.24
CA VAL A 39 27.29 -3.95 -7.34
C VAL A 39 26.80 -4.43 -5.98
N GLN A 40 27.74 -4.62 -5.07
CA GLN A 40 27.40 -4.82 -3.66
C GLN A 40 26.57 -3.61 -3.22
N PRO A 41 25.36 -3.81 -2.64
CA PRO A 41 24.52 -2.70 -2.25
C PRO A 41 25.22 -1.90 -1.16
N SER A 42 25.61 -0.68 -1.47
CA SER A 42 26.01 0.30 -0.47
C SER A 42 24.84 0.59 0.46
N VAL A 43 25.11 0.91 1.72
CA VAL A 43 24.16 1.07 2.82
C VAL A 43 23.10 2.16 2.61
N ASP A 44 23.18 2.94 1.54
CA ASP A 44 22.16 3.94 1.12
C ASP A 44 20.99 3.34 0.31
N SER A 45 20.55 2.16 0.72
CA SER A 45 19.75 1.31 -0.16
C SER A 45 18.24 1.59 -0.17
N LEU A 46 17.70 2.49 0.67
CA LEU A 46 16.25 2.75 0.65
C LEU A 46 15.79 3.37 -0.68
N SER A 47 16.54 4.33 -1.22
CA SER A 47 16.25 4.95 -2.53
C SER A 47 16.27 3.91 -3.66
N HIS A 48 17.23 2.99 -3.62
CA HIS A 48 17.32 1.88 -4.58
C HIS A 48 16.10 0.95 -4.49
N TYR A 49 15.67 0.59 -3.27
CA TYR A 49 14.46 -0.23 -3.09
C TYR A 49 13.18 0.49 -3.54
N LEU A 50 13.06 1.79 -3.33
CA LEU A 50 11.94 2.59 -3.82
C LEU A 50 11.87 2.60 -5.35
N GLU A 51 13.02 2.77 -6.02
CA GLU A 51 13.10 2.71 -7.47
C GLU A 51 12.78 1.31 -8.00
N GLN A 52 13.34 0.27 -7.38
CA GLN A 52 13.05 -1.12 -7.72
C GLN A 52 11.56 -1.43 -7.54
N ALA A 53 10.95 -1.04 -6.43
CA ALA A 53 9.52 -1.24 -6.18
C ALA A 53 8.66 -0.55 -7.26
N ALA A 54 8.97 0.70 -7.61
CA ALA A 54 8.24 1.44 -8.64
C ALA A 54 8.32 0.78 -10.03
N ARG A 55 9.43 0.09 -10.34
CA ARG A 55 9.63 -0.59 -11.63
C ARG A 55 9.04 -2.00 -11.67
N SER A 56 9.13 -2.74 -10.57
CA SER A 56 8.81 -4.19 -10.55
C SER A 56 7.45 -4.52 -9.97
N ASN A 57 6.83 -3.60 -9.21
CA ASN A 57 5.54 -3.88 -8.56
C ASN A 57 4.42 -4.08 -9.60
N PRO A 58 3.70 -5.22 -9.56
CA PRO A 58 2.66 -5.52 -10.53
C PRO A 58 1.48 -4.53 -10.52
N GLN A 59 1.09 -4.03 -9.33
CA GLN A 59 -0.04 -3.10 -9.21
C GLN A 59 0.27 -1.75 -9.86
N VAL A 60 1.45 -1.19 -9.59
CA VAL A 60 1.90 0.07 -10.21
C VAL A 60 2.03 -0.08 -11.73
N ASN A 61 2.56 -1.22 -12.20
CA ASN A 61 2.65 -1.52 -13.62
C ASN A 61 1.26 -1.69 -14.26
N ALA A 62 0.30 -2.30 -13.57
CA ALA A 62 -1.08 -2.43 -14.04
C ALA A 62 -1.72 -1.05 -14.23
N ASP A 63 -1.63 -0.17 -13.24
CA ASP A 63 -2.17 1.19 -13.33
C ASP A 63 -1.48 2.02 -14.41
N PHE A 64 -0.17 1.84 -14.61
CA PHE A 64 0.55 2.46 -15.72
C PHE A 64 0.05 1.97 -17.08
N MET A 65 -0.26 0.67 -17.23
CA MET A 65 -0.86 0.14 -18.46
C MET A 65 -2.30 0.63 -18.67
N LEU A 66 -3.09 0.79 -17.60
CA LEU A 66 -4.41 1.42 -17.67
C LEU A 66 -4.32 2.88 -18.13
N TYR A 67 -3.32 3.63 -17.64
CA TYR A 67 -3.03 4.98 -18.15
C TYR A 67 -2.70 4.95 -19.64
N LYS A 68 -1.79 4.08 -20.10
CA LYS A 68 -1.47 3.93 -21.52
C LYS A 68 -2.70 3.56 -22.36
N ALA A 69 -3.53 2.62 -21.88
CA ALA A 69 -4.77 2.25 -22.54
C ALA A 69 -5.75 3.44 -22.65
N SER A 70 -5.77 4.31 -21.64
CA SER A 70 -6.59 5.52 -21.67
C SER A 70 -6.08 6.57 -22.64
N LEU A 71 -4.77 6.66 -22.87
CA LEU A 71 -4.18 7.50 -23.91
C LEU A 71 -4.60 7.06 -25.31
N GLU A 72 -4.68 5.74 -25.58
CA GLU A 72 -5.12 5.20 -26.85
C GLU A 72 -6.63 5.43 -27.13
N LYS A 73 -7.41 5.76 -26.11
CA LYS A 73 -8.81 6.18 -26.29
C LYS A 73 -8.93 7.60 -26.88
N ILE A 74 -7.93 8.45 -26.73
CA ILE A 74 -7.95 9.84 -27.22
C ILE A 74 -8.08 9.90 -28.76
N PRO A 75 -7.21 9.20 -29.55
CA PRO A 75 -7.37 9.17 -30.99
C PRO A 75 -8.69 8.49 -31.40
N GLN A 76 -9.11 7.41 -30.72
CA GLN A 76 -10.39 6.73 -31.02
C GLN A 76 -11.59 7.65 -30.85
N ALA A 77 -11.67 8.37 -29.71
CA ALA A 77 -12.75 9.35 -29.46
C ALA A 77 -12.75 10.51 -30.46
N GLY A 78 -11.58 10.80 -31.02
CA GLY A 78 -11.43 11.83 -32.08
C GLY A 78 -11.61 11.32 -33.49
N ALA A 79 -11.80 10.02 -33.74
CA ALA A 79 -11.95 9.46 -35.09
C ALA A 79 -13.32 9.80 -35.70
N PHE A 80 -13.44 9.71 -37.02
CA PHE A 80 -14.74 9.66 -37.68
C PHE A 80 -15.34 8.26 -37.49
N ALA A 81 -16.66 8.16 -37.55
CA ALA A 81 -17.31 6.85 -37.66
C ALA A 81 -16.84 6.19 -38.97
N ASP A 82 -16.77 4.87 -38.96
CA ASP A 82 -16.34 4.11 -40.14
C ASP A 82 -17.36 4.28 -41.29
N PRO A 83 -16.90 4.25 -42.55
CA PRO A 83 -17.81 4.23 -43.68
C PRO A 83 -18.59 2.92 -43.69
N GLU A 84 -19.92 3.03 -43.88
CA GLU A 84 -20.81 1.88 -44.00
C GLU A 84 -20.94 1.52 -45.46
N LEU A 85 -20.66 0.25 -45.84
CA LEU A 85 -20.91 -0.31 -47.14
C LEU A 85 -22.07 -1.29 -47.06
N GLU A 86 -23.18 -0.95 -47.68
CA GLU A 86 -24.36 -1.80 -47.81
C GLU A 86 -24.38 -2.43 -49.19
N ILE A 87 -24.58 -3.75 -49.26
CA ILE A 87 -24.63 -4.51 -50.53
C ILE A 87 -25.95 -5.25 -50.58
N GLY A 88 -26.80 -4.85 -51.52
CA GLY A 88 -28.09 -5.46 -51.80
C GLY A 88 -28.07 -6.30 -53.08
N PHE A 89 -28.65 -7.51 -53.03
CA PHE A 89 -28.89 -8.36 -54.21
C PHE A 89 -30.37 -8.64 -54.36
N PHE A 90 -30.91 -8.35 -55.55
CA PHE A 90 -32.30 -8.60 -55.85
C PHE A 90 -32.49 -10.02 -56.34
N VAL A 91 -33.05 -10.89 -55.54
CA VAL A 91 -33.35 -12.31 -55.87
C VAL A 91 -34.35 -12.39 -57.06
N LYS A 92 -35.29 -11.45 -57.12
CA LYS A 92 -36.13 -11.20 -58.27
C LYS A 92 -35.82 -9.80 -58.78
N PRO A 93 -35.09 -9.66 -59.90
CA PRO A 93 -34.74 -8.38 -60.46
C PRO A 93 -35.97 -7.51 -60.69
N MET A 94 -35.97 -6.28 -60.18
CA MET A 94 -37.06 -5.31 -60.41
C MET A 94 -36.84 -4.69 -61.76
N GLU A 95 -37.87 -4.70 -62.59
CA GLU A 95 -37.84 -4.02 -63.87
C GLU A 95 -38.03 -2.53 -63.66
N THR A 96 -37.05 -1.77 -64.09
CA THR A 96 -37.04 -0.32 -64.07
C THR A 96 -37.10 0.20 -65.53
N LEU A 97 -37.36 1.49 -65.71
CA LEU A 97 -37.35 2.13 -67.07
C LEU A 97 -35.98 2.01 -67.77
N MET A 98 -34.91 1.71 -67.04
CA MET A 98 -33.54 1.57 -67.56
C MET A 98 -33.04 0.12 -67.64
N GLY A 99 -33.88 -0.86 -67.29
CA GLY A 99 -33.50 -2.27 -67.26
C GLY A 99 -33.80 -2.99 -65.95
N LYS A 100 -33.24 -4.23 -65.77
CA LYS A 100 -33.42 -5.01 -64.55
C LYS A 100 -32.34 -4.73 -63.56
N GLN A 101 -32.67 -4.21 -62.40
CA GLN A 101 -31.76 -3.99 -61.28
C GLN A 101 -31.45 -5.32 -60.61
N ILE A 102 -30.13 -5.67 -60.53
CA ILE A 102 -29.65 -6.95 -59.97
C ILE A 102 -29.03 -6.75 -58.59
N ALA A 103 -28.20 -5.70 -58.45
CA ALA A 103 -27.50 -5.41 -57.23
C ALA A 103 -27.38 -3.91 -57.00
N ASP A 104 -27.28 -3.51 -55.76
CA ASP A 104 -26.93 -2.14 -55.35
C ASP A 104 -25.81 -2.17 -54.30
N PHE A 105 -24.94 -1.18 -54.39
CA PHE A 105 -23.83 -0.94 -53.50
C PHE A 105 -23.98 0.49 -52.97
N THR A 106 -24.15 0.66 -51.67
CA THR A 106 -24.27 1.97 -51.04
C THR A 106 -23.10 2.18 -50.06
N LEU A 107 -22.26 3.14 -50.38
CA LEU A 107 -21.20 3.59 -49.48
C LEU A 107 -21.64 4.87 -48.79
N MET A 108 -21.71 4.87 -47.44
CA MET A 108 -22.19 5.98 -46.61
C MET A 108 -21.17 6.38 -45.57
N GLN A 109 -20.83 7.67 -45.46
CA GLN A 109 -20.00 8.22 -44.39
C GLN A 109 -20.81 9.22 -43.58
N MET A 110 -20.92 8.98 -42.26
CA MET A 110 -21.58 9.87 -41.33
C MET A 110 -20.60 10.86 -40.69
N PHE A 111 -21.00 12.14 -40.66
CA PHE A 111 -20.24 13.22 -40.04
C PHE A 111 -21.04 13.78 -38.87
N PRO A 112 -20.50 13.64 -37.62
CA PRO A 112 -21.13 14.25 -36.46
C PRO A 112 -21.04 15.78 -36.55
N TRP A 113 -21.95 16.47 -35.85
CA TRP A 113 -21.96 17.93 -35.81
C TRP A 113 -20.61 18.52 -35.38
N PHE A 114 -20.30 19.70 -35.94
CA PHE A 114 -19.04 20.38 -35.74
C PHE A 114 -18.67 20.52 -34.26
N GLY A 115 -17.43 20.08 -33.89
CA GLY A 115 -16.87 20.14 -32.56
C GLY A 115 -17.33 19.03 -31.60
N THR A 116 -18.22 18.11 -32.01
CA THR A 116 -18.54 16.90 -31.20
C THR A 116 -17.31 16.07 -30.97
N ARG A 117 -16.53 15.80 -32.02
CA ARG A 117 -15.25 15.06 -31.94
C ARG A 117 -14.20 15.74 -31.05
N LYS A 118 -14.11 17.11 -31.12
CA LYS A 118 -13.23 17.87 -30.25
C LYS A 118 -13.62 17.72 -28.77
N ALA A 119 -14.93 17.74 -28.48
CA ALA A 119 -15.43 17.55 -27.12
C ALA A 119 -15.20 16.10 -26.62
N ALA A 120 -15.44 15.08 -27.48
CA ALA A 120 -15.14 13.68 -27.17
C ALA A 120 -13.64 13.44 -26.91
N ARG A 121 -12.77 14.04 -27.74
CA ARG A 121 -11.32 13.98 -27.52
C ARG A 121 -10.91 14.65 -26.19
N SER A 122 -11.53 15.80 -25.84
CA SER A 122 -11.28 16.47 -24.58
C SER A 122 -11.74 15.63 -23.38
N GLU A 123 -12.90 14.98 -23.45
CA GLU A 123 -13.37 14.03 -22.43
C GLU A 123 -12.36 12.89 -22.26
N ALA A 124 -11.95 12.23 -23.34
CA ALA A 124 -10.97 11.15 -23.30
C ALA A 124 -9.61 11.60 -22.75
N SER A 125 -9.18 12.85 -23.05
CA SER A 125 -7.95 13.43 -22.52
C SER A 125 -8.00 13.62 -21.00
N GLU A 126 -9.12 14.13 -20.47
CA GLU A 126 -9.27 14.29 -19.01
C GLU A 126 -9.43 12.94 -18.31
N MET A 127 -10.08 11.95 -18.94
CA MET A 127 -10.10 10.57 -18.43
C MET A 127 -8.71 9.94 -18.40
N ALA A 128 -7.85 10.24 -19.38
CA ALA A 128 -6.45 9.79 -19.37
C ALA A 128 -5.65 10.49 -18.26
N ARG A 129 -5.89 11.79 -18.01
CA ARG A 129 -5.31 12.51 -16.89
C ARG A 129 -5.74 11.91 -15.55
N MET A 130 -7.02 11.55 -15.40
CA MET A 130 -7.53 10.86 -14.21
C MET A 130 -6.78 9.52 -13.97
N ALA A 131 -6.59 8.71 -15.03
CA ALA A 131 -5.84 7.46 -14.92
C ALA A 131 -4.36 7.67 -14.57
N TYR A 132 -3.74 8.77 -15.04
CA TYR A 132 -2.38 9.15 -14.67
C TYR A 132 -2.27 9.52 -13.18
N GLU A 133 -3.22 10.30 -12.66
CA GLU A 133 -3.21 10.66 -11.24
C GLU A 133 -3.49 9.45 -10.35
N GLN A 134 -4.32 8.49 -10.81
CA GLN A 134 -4.50 7.20 -10.14
C GLN A 134 -3.19 6.41 -10.07
N PHE A 135 -2.43 6.33 -11.15
CA PHE A 135 -1.10 5.72 -11.17
C PHE A 135 -0.15 6.41 -10.18
N ARG A 136 -0.15 7.75 -10.11
CA ARG A 136 0.66 8.49 -9.14
C ARG A 136 0.28 8.18 -7.70
N ASP A 137 -1.01 8.07 -7.40
CA ASP A 137 -1.51 7.72 -6.07
C ASP A 137 -1.06 6.32 -5.65
N THR A 138 -1.24 5.33 -6.53
CA THR A 138 -0.80 3.95 -6.29
C THR A 138 0.71 3.87 -6.06
N ARG A 139 1.51 4.61 -6.84
CA ARG A 139 2.97 4.68 -6.65
C ARG A 139 3.35 5.29 -5.30
N ASN A 140 2.70 6.38 -4.90
CA ASN A 140 2.98 7.04 -3.63
C ASN A 140 2.57 6.17 -2.43
N ASN A 141 1.46 5.45 -2.54
CA ASN A 141 1.04 4.45 -1.56
C ASN A 141 2.09 3.34 -1.42
N LEU A 142 2.58 2.80 -2.56
CA LEU A 142 3.65 1.80 -2.57
C LEU A 142 4.92 2.32 -1.89
N TRP A 143 5.36 3.53 -2.18
CA TRP A 143 6.55 4.12 -1.57
C TRP A 143 6.41 4.26 -0.05
N TYR A 144 5.24 4.69 0.42
CA TYR A 144 4.95 4.72 1.85
C TYR A 144 5.04 3.32 2.48
N GLU A 145 4.43 2.31 1.86
CA GLU A 145 4.46 0.94 2.37
C GLU A 145 5.88 0.37 2.41
N VAL A 146 6.67 0.59 1.35
CA VAL A 146 8.08 0.18 1.30
C VAL A 146 8.89 0.86 2.41
N LYS A 147 8.74 2.19 2.60
CA LYS A 147 9.39 2.93 3.68
C LYS A 147 8.98 2.39 5.06
N ALA A 148 7.68 2.16 5.29
CA ALA A 148 7.16 1.64 6.55
C ALA A 148 7.72 0.26 6.89
N GLN A 149 7.70 -0.68 5.93
CA GLN A 149 8.26 -2.02 6.13
C GLN A 149 9.79 -1.99 6.32
N TRP A 150 10.50 -1.11 5.63
CA TRP A 150 11.94 -0.96 5.78
C TRP A 150 12.32 -0.42 7.17
N TYR A 151 11.60 0.60 7.70
CA TYR A 151 11.82 1.10 9.05
C TYR A 151 11.49 0.05 10.11
N GLN A 152 10.42 -0.73 9.91
CA GLN A 152 10.06 -1.83 10.78
C GLN A 152 11.15 -2.92 10.78
N LEU A 153 11.65 -3.30 9.62
CA LEU A 153 12.73 -4.30 9.48
C LEU A 153 14.02 -3.81 10.12
N SER A 154 14.37 -2.53 9.94
CA SER A 154 15.54 -1.91 10.57
C SER A 154 15.42 -1.89 12.09
N SER A 155 14.22 -1.57 12.62
CA SER A 155 13.98 -1.62 14.08
C SER A 155 14.13 -3.04 14.64
N LEU A 156 13.57 -4.04 13.96
CA LEU A 156 13.72 -5.44 14.38
C LEU A 156 15.19 -5.92 14.34
N ASN A 157 15.95 -5.47 13.33
CA ASN A 157 17.38 -5.75 13.26
C ASN A 157 18.16 -5.11 14.43
N GLU A 158 17.86 -3.85 14.74
CA GLU A 158 18.45 -3.16 15.90
C GLU A 158 18.06 -3.81 17.22
N GLN A 159 16.78 -4.20 17.40
CA GLN A 159 16.30 -4.93 18.58
C GLN A 159 17.01 -6.27 18.74
N TYR A 160 17.24 -6.99 17.66
CA TYR A 160 17.99 -8.24 17.65
C TYR A 160 19.41 -8.01 18.20
N HIS A 161 20.14 -7.02 17.68
CA HIS A 161 21.50 -6.71 18.13
C HIS A 161 21.55 -6.21 19.58
N ILE A 162 20.53 -5.44 20.00
CA ILE A 162 20.40 -4.98 21.39
C ILE A 162 20.21 -6.19 22.33
N THR A 163 19.30 -7.10 21.97
CA THR A 163 19.01 -8.30 22.78
C THR A 163 20.21 -9.23 22.84
N GLU A 164 20.91 -9.45 21.72
CA GLU A 164 22.15 -10.25 21.67
C GLU A 164 23.26 -9.65 22.55
N ALA A 165 23.44 -8.33 22.49
CA ALA A 165 24.39 -7.63 23.35
C ALA A 165 24.03 -7.77 24.83
N ASN A 166 22.73 -7.77 25.14
CA ASN A 166 22.26 -7.94 26.52
C ASN A 166 22.44 -9.36 27.04
N ILE A 167 22.24 -10.39 26.22
CA ILE A 167 22.59 -11.79 26.58
C ILE A 167 24.08 -11.90 26.93
N ARG A 168 24.96 -11.27 26.16
CA ARG A 168 26.40 -11.22 26.44
C ARG A 168 26.71 -10.52 27.78
N LEU A 169 25.99 -9.47 28.10
CA LEU A 169 26.11 -8.75 29.37
C LEU A 169 25.64 -9.61 30.55
N LEU A 170 24.51 -10.31 30.43
CA LEU A 170 24.06 -11.26 31.46
C LEU A 170 25.04 -12.39 31.67
N TYR A 171 25.69 -12.91 30.64
CA TYR A 171 26.77 -13.90 30.78
C TYR A 171 27.95 -13.36 31.60
N GLN A 172 28.35 -12.09 31.40
CA GLN A 172 29.39 -11.46 32.21
C GLN A 172 28.94 -11.29 33.67
N LEU A 173 27.69 -10.95 33.92
CA LEU A 173 27.12 -10.87 35.27
C LEU A 173 27.09 -12.26 35.97
N GLU A 174 26.76 -13.32 35.21
CA GLU A 174 26.77 -14.70 35.70
C GLU A 174 28.18 -15.09 36.17
N GLN A 175 29.21 -14.81 35.36
CA GLN A 175 30.60 -15.06 35.74
C GLN A 175 31.02 -14.27 36.99
N LEU A 176 30.60 -13.01 37.10
CA LEU A 176 30.84 -12.19 38.26
C LEU A 176 30.17 -12.75 39.52
N ALA A 177 28.95 -13.23 39.42
CA ALA A 177 28.19 -13.83 40.51
C ALA A 177 28.83 -15.16 40.96
N LEU A 178 29.30 -16.00 40.03
CA LEU A 178 30.00 -17.24 40.31
C LEU A 178 31.34 -16.99 41.02
N ASN A 179 32.13 -16.01 40.56
CA ASN A 179 33.40 -15.63 41.20
C ASN A 179 33.18 -15.14 42.64
N ARG A 180 32.11 -14.36 42.87
CA ARG A 180 31.75 -13.89 44.20
C ARG A 180 31.31 -15.05 45.11
N PHE A 181 30.53 -16.00 44.61
CA PHE A 181 30.11 -17.20 45.33
C PHE A 181 31.31 -18.07 45.74
N SER A 182 32.25 -18.30 44.82
CA SER A 182 33.47 -19.08 45.10
C SER A 182 34.39 -18.40 46.14
N ALA A 183 34.51 -17.06 46.06
CA ALA A 183 35.29 -16.30 47.05
C ALA A 183 34.67 -16.33 48.46
N SER A 184 33.33 -16.26 48.55
CA SER A 184 32.63 -16.35 49.84
C SER A 184 32.66 -17.75 50.45
N SER A 185 32.65 -18.81 49.64
CA SER A 185 32.79 -20.20 50.09
C SER A 185 34.18 -20.52 50.55
N ALA A 186 35.23 -19.90 49.98
CA ALA A 186 36.63 -20.06 50.41
C ALA A 186 36.92 -19.40 51.79
N GLN A 187 36.14 -18.34 52.10
CA GLN A 187 36.28 -17.62 53.38
C GLN A 187 35.48 -18.26 54.54
N ALA A 188 34.56 -19.20 54.22
CA ALA A 188 33.74 -19.96 55.16
C ALA A 188 34.32 -21.31 55.52
N ALA A 189 35.62 -21.59 55.21
CA ALA A 189 36.28 -22.77 55.68
C ALA A 189 36.44 -22.66 57.22
N PRO A 190 35.92 -23.62 58.03
CA PRO A 190 35.92 -23.49 59.45
C PRO A 190 37.42 -23.62 59.99
N SER A 191 37.88 -22.55 60.61
CA SER A 191 39.02 -22.68 61.54
C SER A 191 38.57 -23.63 62.64
N SER A 192 39.01 -24.86 62.55
CA SER A 192 38.85 -25.88 63.60
C SER A 192 39.55 -25.41 64.92
N THR A 193 38.75 -24.88 65.78
CA THR A 193 39.14 -24.77 67.18
C THR A 193 38.31 -25.78 67.99
N SER A 194 38.94 -26.85 68.34
CA SER A 194 38.51 -27.85 69.31
C SER A 194 38.26 -27.24 70.68
N VAL A 195 37.10 -27.41 71.31
CA VAL A 195 36.93 -27.47 72.74
C VAL A 195 35.70 -28.34 73.09
N THR A 196 35.99 -29.52 73.58
CA THR A 196 35.57 -30.30 74.75
C THR A 196 34.12 -30.07 75.29
N SER A 197 33.41 -31.20 75.24
CA SER A 197 32.34 -31.73 76.07
C SER A 197 31.95 -30.99 77.36
N VAL A 198 30.65 -30.99 77.72
CA VAL A 198 30.08 -31.76 78.88
C VAL A 198 28.57 -31.79 78.77
N ALA A 199 28.02 -32.92 79.12
CA ALA A 199 26.70 -33.49 79.23
C ALA A 199 25.63 -32.64 79.96
N SER A 200 24.40 -32.86 79.64
CA SER A 200 23.40 -33.52 80.44
C SER A 200 21.96 -33.30 79.88
N MET A 201 21.27 -34.40 79.81
CA MET A 201 19.85 -34.64 79.51
C MET A 201 18.92 -34.31 80.71
N PRO A 202 17.60 -34.65 80.63
CA PRO A 202 16.43 -34.07 79.94
C PRO A 202 15.27 -33.83 80.98
N PRO A 203 13.93 -34.14 80.75
CA PRO A 203 12.93 -33.73 79.80
C PRO A 203 11.72 -33.10 80.47
N ALA A 204 10.65 -32.79 79.74
CA ALA A 204 9.19 -33.01 79.98
C ALA A 204 8.30 -32.18 79.03
N LEU A 205 7.54 -32.87 78.25
CA LEU A 205 6.10 -33.05 78.19
C LEU A 205 5.18 -31.92 78.69
N SER A 206 4.27 -31.46 77.75
CA SER A 206 2.79 -31.55 77.79
C SER A 206 2.21 -30.67 76.66
N SER A 207 1.45 -31.24 75.70
CA SER A 207 0.06 -31.63 75.66
C SER A 207 -0.97 -30.48 75.71
N GLY A 208 -1.87 -30.51 74.68
CA GLY A 208 -3.18 -29.87 74.68
C GLY A 208 -3.44 -29.13 73.36
N SER A 209 -4.08 -29.72 72.41
CA SER A 209 -5.45 -30.14 72.20
C SER A 209 -6.41 -28.95 71.89
N GLY A 210 -7.19 -29.15 70.83
CA GLY A 210 -8.50 -28.55 70.62
C GLY A 210 -8.61 -27.85 69.27
N MET A 211 -9.06 -28.49 68.27
CA MET A 211 -10.40 -28.91 67.83
C MET A 211 -11.33 -27.79 67.35
N SER A 212 -11.84 -28.06 66.16
CA SER A 212 -13.23 -27.90 65.62
C SER A 212 -13.56 -26.54 65.03
N GLY A 213 -14.17 -26.48 63.92
CA GLY A 213 -15.18 -27.12 63.16
C GLY A 213 -15.56 -26.21 62.00
N MET A 214 -15.78 -26.78 60.89
CA MET A 214 -17.01 -27.25 60.31
C MET A 214 -18.02 -26.21 59.77
N GLY A 215 -18.37 -26.42 58.53
CA GLY A 215 -19.65 -26.14 57.87
C GLY A 215 -19.65 -24.94 56.95
N GLY A 216 -20.12 -24.99 55.75
CA GLY A 216 -20.97 -25.88 54.98
C GLY A 216 -21.47 -25.15 53.74
N MET A 217 -21.49 -25.84 52.66
CA MET A 217 -22.49 -25.97 51.61
C MET A 217 -23.33 -24.76 51.13
N GLY A 218 -23.39 -24.66 49.79
CA GLY A 218 -24.58 -24.12 49.12
C GLY A 218 -24.33 -23.54 47.72
N SER A 219 -24.43 -24.38 46.68
CA SER A 219 -24.80 -23.94 45.32
C SER A 219 -26.33 -23.83 45.24
N PRO A 220 -27.00 -23.25 44.22
CA PRO A 220 -26.72 -23.26 42.80
C PRO A 220 -27.08 -21.97 42.00
N ALA A 221 -26.71 -22.00 40.71
CA ALA A 221 -27.06 -21.04 39.64
C ALA A 221 -28.57 -20.94 39.33
N PRO A 222 -29.14 -20.01 38.50
CA PRO A 222 -28.80 -19.92 37.08
C PRO A 222 -28.89 -18.53 36.38
N ALA A 223 -28.29 -18.47 35.17
CA ALA A 223 -28.68 -17.81 33.89
C ALA A 223 -29.08 -16.32 33.80
N GLY A 224 -28.42 -15.62 32.84
CA GLY A 224 -28.95 -14.37 32.24
C GLY A 224 -27.86 -13.49 31.58
N THR A 225 -27.78 -13.54 30.25
CA THR A 225 -27.05 -12.66 29.31
C THR A 225 -27.72 -11.31 29.12
N PRO A 226 -27.23 -10.39 28.26
CA PRO A 226 -25.91 -9.75 28.14
C PRO A 226 -25.98 -8.21 28.25
N GLY A 227 -24.89 -7.54 28.47
CA GLY A 227 -24.82 -6.08 28.45
C GLY A 227 -23.40 -5.52 28.31
N VAL A 228 -23.21 -4.85 27.22
CA VAL A 228 -22.02 -4.05 26.83
C VAL A 228 -21.81 -2.91 27.83
N SER A 229 -20.58 -2.73 28.34
CA SER A 229 -20.02 -1.38 28.51
C SER A 229 -18.54 -1.39 28.91
N ALA A 230 -17.83 -0.50 28.30
CA ALA A 230 -16.47 -0.07 28.60
C ALA A 230 -16.34 0.41 30.05
N GLY A 231 -15.24 0.05 30.70
CA GLY A 231 -14.93 0.53 32.02
C GLY A 231 -13.46 0.34 32.33
N SER A 232 -12.68 1.39 32.13
CA SER A 232 -11.38 1.59 32.74
C SER A 232 -11.45 1.40 34.25
N SER A 233 -10.59 0.57 34.82
CA SER A 233 -10.33 0.60 36.26
C SER A 233 -8.85 0.50 36.56
N SER A 234 -8.30 1.64 36.91
CA SER A 234 -7.13 1.80 37.75
C SER A 234 -7.28 1.02 39.06
N GLY A 235 -6.49 -0.03 39.19
CA GLY A 235 -6.35 -0.78 40.47
C GLY A 235 -5.17 -0.24 41.26
N ARG A 236 -5.44 0.63 42.18
CA ARG A 236 -4.56 0.90 43.33
C ARG A 236 -4.49 -0.34 44.21
N GLY A 237 -3.30 -0.91 44.28
CA GLY A 237 -2.92 -1.86 45.35
C GLY A 237 -1.96 -1.21 46.29
N MET A 238 -2.49 -0.58 47.29
CA MET A 238 -1.74 -0.13 48.47
C MET A 238 -1.78 -1.28 49.48
N SER A 239 -0.61 -1.79 49.85
CA SER A 239 -0.45 -2.66 51.01
C SER A 239 1.03 -2.69 51.36
N GLY A 240 1.35 -2.15 52.41
CA GLY A 240 1.58 -2.78 53.67
C GLY A 240 2.98 -2.48 54.13
N MET A 241 3.12 -1.41 54.88
CA MET A 241 4.20 -1.17 55.83
C MET A 241 4.32 -2.36 56.78
N GLY A 242 5.47 -2.96 56.83
CA GLY A 242 5.74 -4.04 57.76
C GLY A 242 7.22 -4.31 57.90
N GLY A 243 7.80 -3.83 58.98
CA GLY A 243 8.90 -4.43 59.72
C GLY A 243 10.29 -4.30 59.17
N GLY A 244 11.05 -3.38 59.76
CA GLY A 244 12.51 -3.38 59.67
C GLY A 244 13.09 -4.73 60.12
N SER A 245 13.88 -5.33 59.24
CA SER A 245 14.89 -6.29 59.61
C SER A 245 16.21 -5.74 59.10
N MET A 246 16.91 -5.05 59.98
CA MET A 246 18.33 -4.82 59.79
C MET A 246 19.04 -6.15 59.82
N GLY A 247 19.81 -6.45 58.78
CA GLY A 247 20.91 -7.38 58.85
C GLY A 247 20.64 -8.77 58.38
N ASN A 248 20.64 -8.96 57.10
CA ASN A 248 21.41 -10.02 56.47
C ASN A 248 21.57 -9.63 54.99
N VAL A 249 22.66 -8.99 54.64
CA VAL A 249 23.11 -8.96 53.26
C VAL A 249 23.36 -10.41 52.91
N ALA A 250 22.34 -11.05 52.30
CA ALA A 250 22.45 -12.42 51.85
C ALA A 250 23.61 -12.47 50.88
N VAL A 251 24.69 -13.09 51.29
CA VAL A 251 25.78 -13.47 50.42
C VAL A 251 25.16 -14.18 49.24
N GLY A 252 25.35 -13.63 48.02
CA GLY A 252 24.77 -14.12 46.80
C GLY A 252 24.87 -15.62 46.69
N GLY A 253 23.75 -16.31 46.76
CA GLY A 253 23.67 -17.76 46.77
C GLY A 253 23.56 -18.31 45.35
N MET A 254 23.59 -19.63 45.21
CA MET A 254 23.33 -20.33 43.93
C MET A 254 22.01 -19.92 43.29
N SER A 255 21.04 -19.44 44.10
CA SER A 255 19.77 -18.86 43.65
C SER A 255 19.95 -17.65 42.71
N ASP A 256 20.96 -16.84 42.92
CA ASP A 256 21.25 -15.66 42.08
C ASP A 256 21.74 -16.09 40.69
N VAL A 257 22.59 -17.10 40.62
CA VAL A 257 23.07 -17.68 39.35
C VAL A 257 21.92 -18.28 38.56
N LEU A 258 21.05 -19.06 39.21
CA LEU A 258 19.86 -19.64 38.56
C LEU A 258 18.92 -18.56 38.04
N ARG A 259 18.78 -17.44 38.75
CA ARG A 259 17.96 -16.30 38.30
C ARG A 259 18.50 -15.66 37.01
N ILE A 260 19.84 -15.46 36.91
CA ILE A 260 20.46 -14.96 35.67
C ILE A 260 20.24 -15.97 34.54
N GLN A 261 20.37 -17.26 34.79
CA GLN A 261 20.13 -18.29 33.75
C GLN A 261 18.68 -18.29 33.26
N MET A 262 17.71 -18.12 34.18
CA MET A 262 16.29 -17.95 33.78
C MET A 262 16.07 -16.70 32.91
N GLU A 263 16.71 -15.58 33.30
CA GLU A 263 16.60 -14.34 32.50
C GLU A 263 17.20 -14.50 31.10
N ARG A 264 18.39 -15.11 31.05
CA ARG A 264 19.05 -15.40 29.78
C ARG A 264 18.22 -16.30 28.89
N ALA A 265 17.65 -17.38 29.44
CA ALA A 265 16.75 -18.26 28.68
C ALA A 265 15.54 -17.53 28.12
N GLY A 266 14.96 -16.59 28.89
CA GLY A 266 13.88 -15.73 28.40
C GLY A 266 14.30 -14.79 27.26
N LEU A 267 15.50 -14.23 27.32
CA LEU A 267 16.04 -13.39 26.24
C LEU A 267 16.44 -14.20 25.00
N GLU A 268 16.91 -15.44 25.16
CA GLU A 268 17.19 -16.36 24.05
C GLU A 268 15.91 -16.72 23.29
N ASP A 269 14.80 -16.96 24.01
CA ASP A 269 13.46 -17.17 23.39
C ASP A 269 12.97 -15.90 22.68
N ASN A 270 13.12 -14.73 23.30
CA ASN A 270 12.79 -13.44 22.68
C ASN A 270 13.60 -13.19 21.40
N LEU A 271 14.87 -13.54 21.38
CA LEU A 271 15.74 -13.44 20.23
C LEU A 271 15.27 -14.35 19.08
N ALA A 272 14.82 -15.58 19.36
CA ALA A 272 14.21 -16.46 18.38
C ALA A 272 12.90 -15.89 17.82
N SER A 273 12.08 -15.29 18.69
CA SER A 273 10.85 -14.58 18.29
C SER A 273 11.14 -13.39 17.37
N LEU A 274 12.16 -12.57 17.68
CA LEU A 274 12.59 -11.45 16.84
C LEU A 274 13.07 -11.91 15.46
N LEU A 275 13.78 -13.03 15.36
CA LEU A 275 14.17 -13.63 14.09
C LEU A 275 12.95 -14.04 13.25
N SER A 276 11.97 -14.68 13.87
CA SER A 276 10.72 -15.05 13.20
C SER A 276 9.93 -13.83 12.71
N ALA A 277 9.81 -12.79 13.55
CA ALA A 277 9.20 -11.53 13.18
C ALA A 277 9.94 -10.84 12.03
N ARG A 278 11.27 -10.84 12.05
CA ARG A 278 12.11 -10.29 10.98
C ARG A 278 11.86 -11.00 9.65
N LEU A 279 11.81 -12.34 9.62
CA LEU A 279 11.50 -13.10 8.40
C LEU A 279 10.13 -12.76 7.84
N THR A 280 9.13 -12.58 8.70
CA THR A 280 7.77 -12.20 8.28
C THR A 280 7.75 -10.81 7.64
N VAL A 281 8.40 -9.83 8.23
CA VAL A 281 8.49 -8.46 7.70
C VAL A 281 9.32 -8.44 6.41
N GLN A 282 10.42 -9.21 6.35
CA GLN A 282 11.25 -9.38 5.15
C GLN A 282 10.44 -9.95 3.99
N ALA A 283 9.62 -10.98 4.24
CA ALA A 283 8.76 -11.53 3.20
C ALA A 283 7.73 -10.51 2.67
N ARG A 284 7.11 -9.71 3.55
CA ARG A 284 6.22 -8.61 3.16
C ARG A 284 6.94 -7.54 2.35
N PHE A 285 8.13 -7.13 2.77
CA PHE A 285 8.95 -6.17 2.06
C PHE A 285 9.32 -6.67 0.66
N ASN A 286 9.76 -7.94 0.53
CA ASN A 286 10.10 -8.55 -0.74
C ASN A 286 8.87 -8.68 -1.67
N ALA A 287 7.68 -8.93 -1.13
CA ALA A 287 6.44 -8.95 -1.91
C ALA A 287 6.13 -7.59 -2.55
N LEU A 288 6.37 -6.47 -1.85
CA LEU A 288 6.22 -5.12 -2.42
C LEU A 288 7.18 -4.87 -3.59
N LEU A 289 8.37 -5.48 -3.56
CA LEU A 289 9.39 -5.38 -4.62
C LEU A 289 9.24 -6.44 -5.72
N ASN A 290 8.23 -7.31 -5.62
CA ASN A 290 8.06 -8.47 -6.52
C ASN A 290 9.33 -9.35 -6.60
N ARG A 291 9.89 -9.69 -5.41
CA ARG A 291 11.07 -10.53 -5.24
C ARG A 291 10.70 -11.82 -4.49
N PRO A 292 11.52 -12.89 -4.57
CA PRO A 292 11.36 -14.06 -3.73
C PRO A 292 11.30 -13.68 -2.24
N SER A 293 10.44 -14.33 -1.47
CA SER A 293 10.19 -13.99 -0.06
C SER A 293 11.42 -14.11 0.85
N ASP A 294 12.38 -14.96 0.49
CA ASP A 294 13.63 -15.24 1.19
C ASP A 294 14.81 -14.35 0.76
N ALA A 295 14.62 -13.50 -0.27
CA ALA A 295 15.67 -12.62 -0.76
C ALA A 295 16.21 -11.72 0.38
N SER A 296 17.54 -11.63 0.48
CA SER A 296 18.18 -10.81 1.49
C SER A 296 17.89 -9.32 1.32
N VAL A 297 17.63 -8.65 2.43
CA VAL A 297 17.38 -7.20 2.49
C VAL A 297 18.48 -6.56 3.33
N CYS A 298 19.14 -5.56 2.75
CA CYS A 298 20.15 -4.80 3.45
C CYS A 298 19.47 -3.69 4.27
N VAL A 299 19.64 -3.72 5.59
CA VAL A 299 19.15 -2.70 6.51
C VAL A 299 20.30 -2.25 7.41
N PRO A 300 20.30 -1.00 7.90
CA PRO A 300 21.32 -0.52 8.82
C PRO A 300 21.20 -1.21 10.19
N ASP A 301 22.33 -1.33 10.89
CA ASP A 301 22.39 -1.92 12.25
C ASP A 301 21.78 -0.99 13.31
N SER A 302 21.72 0.30 13.06
CA SER A 302 21.07 1.27 13.93
C SER A 302 20.24 2.28 13.14
N LEU A 303 19.07 2.60 13.67
CA LEU A 303 18.15 3.53 13.05
C LEU A 303 18.34 4.94 13.63
N THR A 304 18.55 5.92 12.76
CA THR A 304 18.64 7.33 13.13
C THR A 304 17.32 8.05 12.87
N GLN A 305 16.99 9.00 13.75
CA GLN A 305 15.82 9.84 13.58
C GLN A 305 16.05 10.80 12.39
N ARG A 306 15.13 10.81 11.43
CA ARG A 306 15.14 11.77 10.31
C ARG A 306 14.63 13.13 10.80
N PHE A 307 15.43 14.18 10.63
CA PHE A 307 14.96 15.53 10.93
C PHE A 307 13.97 15.99 9.87
N TYR A 308 12.74 16.27 10.29
CA TYR A 308 11.70 16.83 9.44
C TYR A 308 11.22 18.17 10.03
N ARG A 309 11.45 19.27 9.31
CA ARG A 309 10.95 20.59 9.69
C ARG A 309 9.57 20.81 9.07
N ILE A 310 8.58 20.99 9.91
CA ILE A 310 7.20 21.23 9.48
C ILE A 310 6.89 22.72 9.61
N ASP A 311 6.69 23.39 8.48
CA ASP A 311 5.97 24.66 8.42
C ASP A 311 4.50 24.35 8.10
N GLY A 312 3.64 24.43 9.13
CA GLY A 312 2.30 23.84 9.09
C GLY A 312 1.38 24.40 8.02
N GLN A 313 1.49 25.69 7.67
CA GLN A 313 0.66 26.29 6.62
C GLN A 313 1.15 25.94 5.22
N LEU A 314 2.46 26.03 4.98
CA LEU A 314 3.06 25.67 3.68
C LEU A 314 2.84 24.19 3.33
N LEU A 315 2.76 23.35 4.36
CA LEU A 315 2.53 21.92 4.16
C LEU A 315 1.09 21.64 3.71
N LEU A 316 0.09 22.25 4.32
CA LEU A 316 -1.31 22.13 3.90
C LEU A 316 -1.52 22.60 2.46
N ASP A 317 -0.95 23.75 2.10
CA ASP A 317 -1.01 24.25 0.73
C ASP A 317 -0.34 23.29 -0.26
N SER A 318 0.77 22.68 0.13
CA SER A 318 1.45 21.66 -0.67
C SER A 318 0.60 20.40 -0.85
N ILE A 319 -0.08 19.93 0.22
CA ILE A 319 -1.00 18.80 0.16
C ILE A 319 -2.14 19.09 -0.83
N PHE A 320 -2.80 20.25 -0.71
CA PHE A 320 -3.93 20.58 -1.56
C PHE A 320 -3.56 20.82 -3.03
N THR A 321 -2.33 21.23 -3.33
CA THR A 321 -1.88 21.47 -4.70
C THR A 321 -1.28 20.25 -5.37
N ARG A 322 -0.65 19.34 -4.62
CA ARG A 322 0.13 18.21 -5.19
C ARG A 322 -0.52 16.85 -5.03
N ASN A 323 -1.55 16.73 -4.19
CA ASN A 323 -2.17 15.44 -3.89
C ASN A 323 -2.85 14.85 -5.13
N PRO A 324 -2.48 13.61 -5.56
CA PRO A 324 -3.00 13.00 -6.78
C PRO A 324 -4.50 12.72 -6.71
N MET A 325 -5.05 12.41 -5.53
CA MET A 325 -6.49 12.13 -5.36
C MET A 325 -7.34 13.38 -5.68
N LEU A 326 -6.89 14.57 -5.26
CA LEU A 326 -7.57 15.83 -5.59
C LEU A 326 -7.45 16.14 -7.08
N ALA A 327 -6.27 15.95 -7.67
CA ALA A 327 -6.05 16.14 -9.10
C ALA A 327 -6.86 15.14 -9.95
N MET A 328 -7.02 13.91 -9.49
CA MET A 328 -7.87 12.89 -10.12
C MET A 328 -9.34 13.32 -10.14
N LEU A 329 -9.89 13.81 -9.03
CA LEU A 329 -11.29 14.28 -8.95
C LEU A 329 -11.53 15.55 -9.76
N GLU A 330 -10.53 16.43 -9.85
CA GLU A 330 -10.57 17.59 -10.73
C GLU A 330 -10.63 17.17 -12.21
N ALA A 331 -9.77 16.23 -12.62
CA ALA A 331 -9.77 15.66 -13.96
C ALA A 331 -11.11 14.96 -14.29
N GLU A 332 -11.68 14.22 -13.32
CA GLU A 332 -13.02 13.62 -13.43
C GLU A 332 -14.09 14.69 -13.69
N GLY A 333 -14.08 15.78 -12.93
CA GLY A 333 -15.01 16.90 -13.11
C GLY A 333 -14.89 17.58 -14.47
N GLU A 334 -13.66 17.81 -14.96
CA GLU A 334 -13.44 18.38 -16.31
C GLU A 334 -13.80 17.39 -17.42
N ALA A 335 -13.61 16.07 -17.23
CA ALA A 335 -14.09 15.06 -18.15
C ALA A 335 -15.62 15.11 -18.30
N TYR A 336 -16.37 15.18 -17.20
CA TYR A 336 -17.83 15.34 -17.25
C TYR A 336 -18.27 16.67 -17.85
N ARG A 337 -17.50 17.74 -17.66
CA ARG A 337 -17.73 19.02 -18.33
C ARG A 337 -17.54 18.90 -19.85
N ALA A 338 -16.52 18.19 -20.29
CA ALA A 338 -16.29 17.92 -21.70
C ALA A 338 -17.38 17.02 -22.28
N LYS A 339 -17.83 15.99 -21.53
CA LYS A 339 -18.97 15.13 -21.87
C LYS A 339 -20.26 15.92 -22.03
N ALA A 340 -20.58 16.82 -21.12
CA ALA A 340 -21.74 17.69 -21.24
C ALA A 340 -21.71 18.53 -22.52
N LYS A 341 -20.55 19.07 -22.92
CA LYS A 341 -20.35 19.76 -24.18
C LYS A 341 -20.55 18.84 -25.39
N MET A 342 -20.06 17.61 -25.31
CA MET A 342 -20.27 16.60 -26.36
C MET A 342 -21.76 16.25 -26.49
N ASP A 343 -22.45 15.94 -25.38
CA ASP A 343 -23.87 15.61 -25.36
C ASP A 343 -24.75 16.74 -25.94
N ARG A 344 -24.40 17.99 -25.62
CA ARG A 344 -25.06 19.15 -26.23
C ARG A 344 -24.87 19.19 -27.74
N ARG A 345 -23.67 18.89 -28.25
CA ARG A 345 -23.38 18.88 -29.70
C ARG A 345 -23.98 17.69 -30.41
N MET A 346 -24.13 16.55 -29.73
CA MET A 346 -24.85 15.38 -30.25
C MET A 346 -26.36 15.62 -30.39
N SER A 347 -26.93 16.69 -29.79
CA SER A 347 -28.33 17.11 -29.99
C SER A 347 -28.56 17.87 -31.28
N TYR A 348 -27.51 18.14 -32.06
CA TYR A 348 -27.64 18.72 -33.41
C TYR A 348 -27.72 17.64 -34.50
N PRO A 349 -28.23 17.95 -35.70
CA PRO A 349 -28.30 17.00 -36.82
C PRO A 349 -26.91 16.47 -37.20
N MET A 350 -26.84 15.17 -37.53
CA MET A 350 -25.64 14.60 -38.17
C MET A 350 -25.87 14.57 -39.69
N ILE A 351 -24.83 14.80 -40.46
CA ILE A 351 -24.87 14.83 -41.91
C ILE A 351 -24.10 13.62 -42.44
N GLY A 352 -24.72 12.81 -43.28
CA GLY A 352 -24.11 11.72 -44.01
C GLY A 352 -23.97 12.06 -45.48
N ILE A 353 -22.87 11.69 -46.10
CA ILE A 353 -22.65 11.75 -47.54
C ILE A 353 -22.41 10.33 -48.00
N GLY A 354 -23.15 9.95 -49.06
CA GLY A 354 -23.06 8.61 -49.61
C GLY A 354 -23.09 8.59 -51.12
N LEU A 355 -22.73 7.45 -51.68
CA LEU A 355 -22.76 7.14 -53.08
C LEU A 355 -23.40 5.77 -53.25
N GLN A 356 -24.50 5.70 -54.02
CA GLN A 356 -25.12 4.43 -54.40
C GLN A 356 -24.77 4.10 -55.83
N TYR A 357 -24.35 2.87 -56.06
CA TYR A 357 -24.09 2.30 -57.38
C TYR A 357 -25.02 1.13 -57.62
N SER A 358 -25.89 1.22 -58.62
CA SER A 358 -26.85 0.16 -58.96
C SER A 358 -26.47 -0.48 -60.27
N VAL A 359 -26.35 -1.81 -60.23
CA VAL A 359 -26.05 -2.63 -61.42
C VAL A 359 -27.38 -2.97 -62.12
N VAL A 360 -27.47 -2.57 -63.41
CA VAL A 360 -28.68 -2.76 -64.21
C VAL A 360 -28.39 -3.61 -65.45
N ASN A 361 -29.15 -4.69 -65.62
CA ASN A 361 -29.10 -5.52 -66.82
C ASN A 361 -30.07 -5.04 -67.87
N LYS A 362 -29.74 -5.32 -69.16
CA LYS A 362 -30.58 -5.01 -70.30
C LYS A 362 -31.87 -5.84 -70.30
N VAL A 363 -33.00 -5.20 -70.70
CA VAL A 363 -34.29 -5.86 -70.97
C VAL A 363 -34.51 -5.88 -72.51
N ALA A 364 -35.10 -6.99 -72.98
CA ALA A 364 -35.35 -7.16 -74.45
C ALA A 364 -36.32 -6.14 -75.04
N ASP A 365 -37.27 -5.65 -74.23
CA ASP A 365 -38.31 -4.71 -74.67
C ASP A 365 -38.33 -3.51 -73.67
N PRO A 366 -37.48 -2.49 -73.92
CA PRO A 366 -37.36 -1.37 -73.01
C PRO A 366 -38.63 -0.45 -73.12
N MET A 367 -39.36 -0.32 -72.04
CA MET A 367 -40.55 0.52 -71.88
C MET A 367 -40.21 2.02 -71.81
N GLY A 368 -39.01 2.41 -72.17
CA GLY A 368 -38.49 3.79 -72.07
C GLY A 368 -37.43 4.11 -73.10
N MET A 369 -36.43 4.92 -72.73
CA MET A 369 -35.36 5.38 -73.60
C MET A 369 -34.39 4.24 -73.97
N PRO A 370 -34.33 3.78 -75.24
CA PRO A 370 -33.46 2.67 -75.67
C PRO A 370 -31.97 2.87 -75.35
N ASP A 371 -31.53 4.15 -75.42
CA ASP A 371 -30.14 4.49 -75.14
C ASP A 371 -29.67 4.32 -73.68
N MET A 372 -30.61 4.22 -72.77
CA MET A 372 -30.30 4.06 -71.31
C MET A 372 -30.47 2.63 -70.84
N ASN A 373 -30.95 1.70 -71.67
CA ASN A 373 -31.18 0.30 -71.31
C ASN A 373 -29.89 -0.46 -70.94
N GLY A 374 -29.80 -0.91 -69.69
CA GLY A 374 -28.66 -1.65 -69.16
C GLY A 374 -27.44 -0.78 -68.81
N LYS A 375 -27.61 0.52 -68.63
CA LYS A 375 -26.59 1.38 -68.06
C LYS A 375 -26.70 1.39 -66.55
N ASP A 376 -25.57 1.19 -65.89
CA ASP A 376 -25.46 1.28 -64.44
C ASP A 376 -25.78 2.71 -63.96
N MET A 377 -26.38 2.80 -62.77
CA MET A 377 -26.81 4.06 -62.20
C MET A 377 -25.92 4.43 -61.00
N VAL A 378 -25.47 5.66 -60.99
CA VAL A 378 -24.71 6.25 -59.87
C VAL A 378 -25.56 7.35 -59.27
N MET A 379 -25.84 7.26 -57.95
CA MET A 379 -26.65 8.24 -57.26
C MET A 379 -25.92 8.79 -56.05
N PRO A 380 -25.51 10.05 -56.02
CA PRO A 380 -25.02 10.71 -54.82
C PRO A 380 -26.17 10.91 -53.84
N MET A 381 -25.93 10.60 -52.52
CA MET A 381 -26.92 10.68 -51.47
C MET A 381 -26.45 11.56 -50.33
N VAL A 382 -27.39 12.30 -49.76
CA VAL A 382 -27.18 13.04 -48.51
C VAL A 382 -28.17 12.55 -47.48
N LYS A 383 -27.67 12.09 -46.34
CA LYS A 383 -28.48 11.63 -45.22
C LYS A 383 -28.39 12.66 -44.08
N VAL A 384 -29.53 13.07 -43.55
CA VAL A 384 -29.55 13.98 -42.39
C VAL A 384 -30.29 13.29 -41.26
N SER A 385 -29.61 13.10 -40.13
CA SER A 385 -30.20 12.54 -38.92
C SER A 385 -30.80 13.68 -38.09
N LEU A 386 -32.12 13.67 -37.89
CA LEU A 386 -32.83 14.71 -37.14
C LEU A 386 -33.12 14.25 -35.71
N PRO A 387 -32.51 14.86 -34.66
CA PRO A 387 -32.75 14.51 -33.28
C PRO A 387 -34.07 15.09 -32.76
N LEU A 388 -35.20 14.45 -33.10
CA LEU A 388 -36.53 14.91 -32.71
C LEU A 388 -36.81 14.73 -31.21
N PHE A 389 -36.28 13.70 -30.58
CA PHE A 389 -36.53 13.36 -29.17
C PHE A 389 -35.63 14.14 -28.22
N ARG A 390 -35.84 15.43 -28.09
CA ARG A 390 -35.01 16.33 -27.25
C ARG A 390 -34.96 15.93 -25.79
N ARG A 391 -35.99 15.25 -25.26
CA ARG A 391 -36.00 14.77 -23.85
C ARG A 391 -34.80 13.87 -23.52
N LYS A 392 -34.39 13.00 -24.46
CA LYS A 392 -33.21 12.13 -24.33
C LYS A 392 -31.92 12.95 -24.18
N TYR A 393 -31.72 13.95 -25.05
CA TYR A 393 -30.52 14.77 -25.05
C TYR A 393 -30.46 15.69 -23.83
N ASN A 394 -31.57 16.25 -23.39
CA ASN A 394 -31.65 17.05 -22.17
C ASN A 394 -31.41 16.20 -20.94
N ALA A 395 -31.85 14.93 -20.92
CA ALA A 395 -31.53 13.98 -19.82
C ALA A 395 -30.05 13.69 -19.75
N ARG A 396 -29.35 13.41 -20.86
CA ARG A 396 -27.90 13.21 -20.91
C ARG A 396 -27.13 14.44 -20.41
N GLN A 397 -27.54 15.65 -20.80
CA GLN A 397 -26.90 16.86 -20.32
C GLN A 397 -27.05 17.04 -18.79
N ARG A 398 -28.25 16.74 -18.22
CA ARG A 398 -28.47 16.76 -16.79
C ARG A 398 -27.67 15.67 -16.06
N GLU A 399 -27.58 14.49 -16.65
CA GLU A 399 -26.75 13.40 -16.14
C GLU A 399 -25.29 13.83 -16.03
N SER A 400 -24.69 14.34 -17.10
CA SER A 400 -23.31 14.82 -17.10
C SER A 400 -23.08 15.97 -16.13
N HIS A 401 -24.08 16.86 -15.97
CA HIS A 401 -24.03 17.94 -14.96
C HIS A 401 -24.04 17.38 -13.54
N ASN A 402 -24.93 16.42 -13.24
CA ASN A 402 -25.02 15.79 -11.94
C ASN A 402 -23.73 15.01 -11.58
N TYR A 403 -23.12 14.30 -12.53
CA TYR A 403 -21.83 13.64 -12.33
C TYR A 403 -20.73 14.66 -12.03
N ARG A 404 -20.71 15.79 -12.73
CA ARG A 404 -19.76 16.86 -12.44
C ARG A 404 -19.94 17.39 -11.01
N MET A 405 -21.17 17.70 -10.60
CA MET A 405 -21.47 18.16 -9.23
C MET A 405 -21.07 17.09 -8.18
N ALA A 406 -21.29 15.82 -8.48
CA ALA A 406 -20.87 14.73 -7.62
C ALA A 406 -19.35 14.67 -7.48
N SER A 407 -18.59 14.90 -8.55
CA SER A 407 -17.12 14.94 -8.54
C SER A 407 -16.60 16.14 -7.72
N GLU A 408 -17.22 17.33 -7.87
CA GLU A 408 -16.90 18.51 -7.08
C GLU A 408 -17.14 18.27 -5.58
N LEU A 409 -18.28 17.69 -5.20
CA LEU A 409 -18.59 17.35 -3.80
C LEU A 409 -17.67 16.26 -3.24
N LYS A 410 -17.28 15.27 -4.04
CA LYS A 410 -16.28 14.27 -3.65
C LYS A 410 -14.93 14.92 -3.40
N ARG A 411 -14.52 15.87 -4.24
CA ARG A 411 -13.27 16.62 -4.08
C ARG A 411 -13.28 17.40 -2.77
N ASP A 412 -14.36 18.12 -2.45
CA ASP A 412 -14.50 18.85 -1.19
C ASP A 412 -14.45 17.90 0.02
N ASN A 413 -15.09 16.73 -0.08
CA ASN A 413 -15.02 15.70 0.96
C ASN A 413 -13.60 15.17 1.15
N VAL A 414 -12.88 14.86 0.07
CA VAL A 414 -11.48 14.41 0.13
C VAL A 414 -10.58 15.50 0.71
N GLN A 415 -10.82 16.77 0.36
CA GLN A 415 -10.09 17.89 0.95
C GLN A 415 -10.25 17.93 2.48
N ASN A 416 -11.48 17.79 2.98
CA ASN A 416 -11.76 17.73 4.41
C ASN A 416 -11.09 16.49 5.07
N GLN A 417 -11.12 15.35 4.41
CA GLN A 417 -10.45 14.13 4.90
C GLN A 417 -8.93 14.32 4.98
N LEU A 418 -8.30 14.88 3.95
CA LEU A 418 -6.85 15.16 3.93
C LEU A 418 -6.44 16.15 5.03
N GLN A 419 -7.28 17.15 5.31
CA GLN A 419 -7.04 18.07 6.41
C GLN A 419 -7.09 17.34 7.76
N ALA A 420 -8.09 16.49 7.98
CA ALA A 420 -8.21 15.70 9.21
C ALA A 420 -7.05 14.69 9.34
N GLU A 421 -6.67 14.03 8.27
CA GLU A 421 -5.56 13.09 8.23
C GLU A 421 -4.23 13.80 8.52
N TYR A 422 -4.00 14.97 7.94
CA TYR A 422 -2.82 15.80 8.23
C TYR A 422 -2.71 16.14 9.73
N ILE A 423 -3.81 16.57 10.36
CA ILE A 423 -3.82 16.88 11.80
C ILE A 423 -3.48 15.63 12.62
N ASN A 424 -4.05 14.48 12.27
CA ASN A 424 -3.79 13.19 12.91
C ASN A 424 -2.30 12.78 12.78
N VAL A 425 -1.77 12.81 11.56
CA VAL A 425 -0.37 12.43 11.30
C VAL A 425 0.60 13.39 11.98
N ARG A 426 0.29 14.70 12.02
CA ARG A 426 1.07 15.69 12.76
C ARG A 426 1.09 15.38 14.25
N GLN A 427 -0.06 15.09 14.86
CA GLN A 427 -0.12 14.69 16.26
C GLN A 427 0.70 13.41 16.54
N GLN A 428 0.61 12.41 15.65
CA GLN A 428 1.41 11.21 15.76
C GLN A 428 2.91 11.49 15.67
N LEU A 429 3.33 12.44 14.82
CA LEU A 429 4.73 12.86 14.71
C LEU A 429 5.23 13.53 16.00
N ASP A 430 4.45 14.47 16.55
CA ASP A 430 4.79 15.16 17.80
C ASP A 430 4.86 14.15 18.97
N ASP A 431 3.94 13.19 19.02
CA ASP A 431 3.95 12.10 20.00
C ASP A 431 5.16 11.18 19.85
N ALA A 432 5.49 10.79 18.62
CA ALA A 432 6.65 9.95 18.35
C ALA A 432 7.96 10.69 18.72
N ALA A 433 8.09 11.96 18.36
CA ALA A 433 9.25 12.79 18.74
C ALA A 433 9.42 12.89 20.25
N ARG A 434 8.31 13.10 20.97
CA ARG A 434 8.32 13.14 22.44
C ARG A 434 8.73 11.79 23.03
N LYS A 435 8.24 10.68 22.50
CA LYS A 435 8.62 9.32 22.94
C LYS A 435 10.08 9.03 22.70
N VAL A 436 10.65 9.39 21.54
CA VAL A 436 12.07 9.25 21.25
C VAL A 436 12.90 9.97 22.32
N SER A 437 12.61 11.25 22.59
CA SER A 437 13.34 12.04 23.58
C SER A 437 13.13 11.54 25.02
N LEU A 438 11.97 10.97 25.33
CA LEU A 438 11.66 10.36 26.63
C LEU A 438 12.50 9.10 26.84
N TYR A 439 12.44 8.16 25.91
CA TYR A 439 13.14 6.88 26.04
C TYR A 439 14.67 7.07 25.99
N GLU A 440 15.15 8.04 25.24
CA GLU A 440 16.59 8.39 25.24
C GLU A 440 17.06 8.85 26.62
N ARG A 441 16.30 9.77 27.27
CA ARG A 441 16.61 10.20 28.64
C ARG A 441 16.48 9.07 29.66
N GLN A 442 15.43 8.27 29.58
CA GLN A 442 15.23 7.13 30.48
C GLN A 442 16.33 6.09 30.33
N TYR A 443 16.75 5.80 29.09
CA TYR A 443 17.88 4.90 28.84
C TYR A 443 19.20 5.45 29.43
N ALA A 444 19.50 6.72 29.23
CA ALA A 444 20.70 7.33 29.76
C ALA A 444 20.75 7.31 31.32
N LEU A 445 19.60 7.58 31.96
CA LEU A 445 19.49 7.50 33.41
C LEU A 445 19.59 6.04 33.92
N SER A 446 18.90 5.10 33.28
CA SER A 446 18.95 3.70 33.68
C SER A 446 20.35 3.09 33.48
N LEU A 447 21.08 3.47 32.42
CA LEU A 447 22.46 3.07 32.20
C LEU A 447 23.37 3.58 33.32
N SER A 448 23.25 4.84 33.73
CA SER A 448 24.01 5.42 34.83
C SER A 448 23.71 4.71 36.16
N THR A 449 22.43 4.42 36.41
CA THR A 449 22.00 3.68 37.61
C THR A 449 22.52 2.25 37.60
N TRP A 450 22.45 1.57 36.46
CA TRP A 450 22.97 0.20 36.30
C TRP A 450 24.47 0.15 36.55
N GLN A 451 25.25 1.10 36.01
CA GLN A 451 26.71 1.18 36.24
C GLN A 451 27.05 1.38 37.73
N LEU A 452 26.29 2.20 38.45
CA LEU A 452 26.46 2.40 39.89
C LEU A 452 26.12 1.12 40.66
N MET A 453 24.97 0.50 40.36
CA MET A 453 24.52 -0.72 41.05
C MET A 453 25.48 -1.91 40.83
N VAL A 454 26.07 -2.05 39.62
CA VAL A 454 27.10 -3.08 39.38
C VAL A 454 28.35 -2.86 40.27
N ARG A 455 28.78 -1.60 40.46
CA ARG A 455 29.88 -1.27 41.36
C ARG A 455 29.54 -1.58 42.82
N GLU A 456 28.35 -1.26 43.26
CA GLU A 456 27.87 -1.55 44.61
C GLU A 456 27.70 -3.06 44.84
N PHE A 457 27.23 -3.79 43.82
CA PHE A 457 27.15 -5.24 43.82
C PHE A 457 28.55 -5.87 43.98
N THR A 458 29.53 -5.40 43.22
CA THR A 458 30.92 -5.90 43.35
C THR A 458 31.53 -5.61 44.72
N ALA A 459 31.16 -4.49 45.35
CA ALA A 459 31.55 -4.12 46.72
C ALA A 459 30.76 -4.86 47.82
N GLY A 460 29.79 -5.71 47.45
CA GLY A 460 29.00 -6.47 48.41
C GLY A 460 27.87 -5.70 49.11
N ARG A 461 27.55 -4.50 48.64
CA ARG A 461 26.56 -3.62 49.23
C ARG A 461 25.16 -3.72 48.62
N GLN A 462 25.04 -4.32 47.42
CA GLN A 462 23.80 -4.41 46.70
C GLN A 462 23.45 -5.86 46.32
N SER A 463 22.15 -6.15 46.20
CA SER A 463 21.62 -7.44 45.76
C SER A 463 21.72 -7.61 44.24
N LEU A 464 21.97 -8.83 43.76
CA LEU A 464 21.96 -9.14 42.34
C LEU A 464 20.55 -8.94 41.74
N THR A 465 19.49 -9.18 42.50
CA THR A 465 18.09 -8.98 42.09
C THR A 465 17.85 -7.55 41.63
N ASP A 466 18.36 -6.58 42.38
CA ASP A 466 18.18 -5.15 42.05
C ASP A 466 18.96 -4.77 40.79
N VAL A 467 20.16 -5.34 40.59
CA VAL A 467 20.97 -5.15 39.37
C VAL A 467 20.23 -5.67 38.14
N ILE A 468 19.64 -6.88 38.20
CA ILE A 468 18.88 -7.49 37.13
C ILE A 468 17.60 -6.66 36.83
N GLN A 469 16.94 -6.14 37.87
CA GLN A 469 15.76 -5.33 37.68
C GLN A 469 16.05 -4.03 36.91
N VAL A 470 17.15 -3.35 37.24
CA VAL A 470 17.57 -2.13 36.54
C VAL A 470 18.04 -2.44 35.12
N GLU A 471 18.70 -3.58 34.96
CA GLU A 471 19.13 -4.07 33.64
C GLU A 471 17.94 -4.31 32.73
N ARG A 472 16.88 -4.99 33.19
CA ARG A 472 15.61 -5.16 32.45
C ARG A 472 15.00 -3.82 32.06
N GLN A 473 14.98 -2.85 32.96
CA GLN A 473 14.47 -1.50 32.65
C GLN A 473 15.31 -0.79 31.58
N MET A 474 16.63 -0.91 31.68
CA MET A 474 17.58 -0.35 30.71
C MET A 474 17.35 -0.96 29.31
N LEU A 475 17.21 -2.29 29.25
CA LEU A 475 16.91 -3.01 28.01
C LEU A 475 15.57 -2.56 27.42
N ASP A 476 14.50 -2.52 28.23
CA ASP A 476 13.18 -2.10 27.83
C ASP A 476 13.18 -0.68 27.23
N TYR A 477 13.86 0.27 27.88
CA TYR A 477 13.97 1.63 27.35
C TYR A 477 14.77 1.70 26.05
N LYS A 478 15.80 0.87 25.89
CA LYS A 478 16.60 0.83 24.66
C LYS A 478 15.80 0.24 23.51
N LEU A 479 15.03 -0.84 23.73
CA LEU A 479 14.14 -1.43 22.74
C LEU A 479 13.02 -0.46 22.34
N LYS A 480 12.36 0.17 23.32
CA LYS A 480 11.32 1.19 23.09
C LYS A 480 11.84 2.41 22.35
N LYS A 481 13.11 2.79 22.57
CA LYS A 481 13.73 3.88 21.79
C LYS A 481 13.82 3.50 20.32
N SER A 482 14.27 2.29 19.99
CA SER A 482 14.35 1.81 18.60
C SER A 482 12.97 1.79 17.92
N GLU A 483 11.96 1.30 18.61
CA GLU A 483 10.57 1.31 18.12
C GLU A 483 10.05 2.75 17.90
N ALA A 484 10.33 3.65 18.85
CA ALA A 484 9.89 5.04 18.73
C ALA A 484 10.55 5.78 17.57
N VAL A 485 11.84 5.50 17.28
CA VAL A 485 12.55 6.06 16.12
C VAL A 485 11.96 5.52 14.81
N ALA A 486 11.67 4.21 14.75
CA ALA A 486 11.01 3.62 13.58
C ALA A 486 9.60 4.21 13.35
N ALA A 487 8.81 4.35 14.42
CA ALA A 487 7.50 4.97 14.37
C ALA A 487 7.57 6.44 13.91
N TYR A 488 8.53 7.20 14.41
CA TYR A 488 8.77 8.59 13.97
C TYR A 488 9.07 8.65 12.46
N ASN A 489 10.03 7.85 11.99
CA ASN A 489 10.42 7.83 10.57
C ASN A 489 9.26 7.34 9.67
N THR A 490 8.45 6.40 10.14
CA THR A 490 7.24 5.95 9.43
C THR A 490 6.20 7.07 9.33
N THR A 491 6.04 7.86 10.40
CA THR A 491 5.13 9.01 10.40
C THR A 491 5.62 10.13 9.47
N VAL A 492 6.93 10.36 9.38
CA VAL A 492 7.53 11.25 8.37
C VAL A 492 7.20 10.75 6.96
N ALA A 493 7.33 9.45 6.69
CA ALA A 493 6.96 8.87 5.41
C ALA A 493 5.46 9.01 5.10
N ALA A 494 4.58 8.99 6.13
CA ALA A 494 3.16 9.26 5.96
C ALA A 494 2.89 10.72 5.53
N ILE A 495 3.65 11.69 6.05
CA ILE A 495 3.57 13.09 5.60
C ILE A 495 4.06 13.22 4.16
N GLU A 496 5.19 12.59 3.81
CA GLU A 496 5.71 12.58 2.43
C GLU A 496 4.68 12.01 1.45
N LYS A 497 3.95 10.95 1.84
CA LYS A 497 2.83 10.40 1.07
C LYS A 497 1.71 11.41 0.84
N LEU A 498 1.31 12.17 1.87
CA LEU A 498 0.23 13.18 1.77
C LEU A 498 0.59 14.31 0.80
N ILE A 499 1.87 14.70 0.75
CA ILE A 499 2.38 15.74 -0.15
C ILE A 499 2.61 15.20 -1.56
N ALA A 500 2.70 13.86 -1.71
CA ALA A 500 3.07 13.17 -2.94
C ALA A 500 4.49 13.54 -3.44
N ASP A 501 5.44 13.55 -2.49
CA ASP A 501 6.84 13.88 -2.72
C ASP A 501 7.71 12.63 -2.87
#